data_da3beff805aececf9e43ab025f2c7557
#
_entry.id   da3beff805aececf9e43ab025f2c7557
#
_cell.length_a   1.000
_cell.length_b   1.000
_cell.length_c   1.000
_cell.angle_alpha   90.00
_cell.angle_beta   90.00
_cell.angle_gamma   90.00
#
_symmetry.space_group_name_H-M   'P 1'
#
loop_
_entity.id
_entity.type
_entity.pdbx_description
1 polymer ?
#
loop_
_entity_poly.entity_id
_entity_poly.type
_entity_poly.pdbx_seq_one_letter_code
_entity_poly.pdbx_strand_id
1 'polypeptide(L)'
;MASTLHFVCPHCHTTNRIAAENLTGSADCGQCHRPLLTGGPIELDANSFERNLMRHHLPVLVDFWAPWCGPCRQMAPAFARAAAELEPHIRLAKVDTQSHPELASRYAIRAIPTLVLFHQGRELARHSGAMSQSDIVRWSQMQSTRASHAAS
;
A
#
# COMPACT_ATOMS: atom_id res chain seq x y z
N MET A 1 10.31 13.58 -20.73
CA MET A 1 9.55 14.56 -19.93
C MET A 1 9.31 14.02 -18.54
N ALA A 2 9.39 14.89 -17.54
CA ALA A 2 9.13 14.50 -16.17
C ALA A 2 7.65 14.15 -15.99
N SER A 3 7.38 12.98 -15.44
CA SER A 3 6.02 12.58 -15.10
C SER A 3 5.64 13.18 -13.76
N THR A 4 4.46 13.79 -13.68
CA THR A 4 3.90 14.29 -12.43
C THR A 4 2.98 13.22 -11.85
N LEU A 5 3.21 12.89 -10.58
CA LEU A 5 2.43 11.90 -9.87
C LEU A 5 1.59 12.55 -8.79
N HIS A 6 0.42 12.00 -8.53
CA HIS A 6 -0.32 12.30 -7.31
C HIS A 6 0.13 11.32 -6.23
N PHE A 7 0.65 11.85 -5.14
CA PHE A 7 1.17 11.05 -4.03
C PHE A 7 0.48 11.51 -2.74
N VAL A 8 -0.30 10.62 -2.16
CA VAL A 8 -1.07 10.93 -0.94
C VAL A 8 -0.15 10.87 0.27
N CYS A 9 -0.13 11.94 1.06
CA CYS A 9 0.68 11.98 2.27
C CYS A 9 0.24 10.90 3.25
N PRO A 10 1.18 10.09 3.78
CA PRO A 10 0.81 9.04 4.75
C PRO A 10 0.41 9.59 6.11
N HIS A 11 0.63 10.87 6.38
CA HIS A 11 0.32 11.47 7.67
C HIS A 11 -0.98 12.27 7.65
N CYS A 12 -1.13 13.22 6.72
CA CYS A 12 -2.32 14.08 6.68
C CYS A 12 -3.27 13.75 5.54
N HIS A 13 -2.91 12.81 4.67
CA HIS A 13 -3.70 12.32 3.52
C HIS A 13 -4.01 13.39 2.47
N THR A 14 -3.27 14.48 2.46
CA THR A 14 -3.32 15.47 1.38
C THR A 14 -2.69 14.87 0.12
N THR A 15 -3.32 15.10 -1.02
CA THR A 15 -2.76 14.67 -2.30
C THR A 15 -1.70 15.68 -2.74
N ASN A 16 -0.46 15.22 -2.88
CA ASN A 16 0.66 16.02 -3.36
C ASN A 16 0.87 15.75 -4.84
N ARG A 17 1.18 16.80 -5.59
CA ARG A 17 1.63 16.67 -6.97
C ARG A 17 3.15 16.78 -6.96
N ILE A 18 3.82 15.73 -7.41
CA ILE A 18 5.28 15.66 -7.35
C ILE A 18 5.82 15.03 -8.62
N ALA A 19 6.93 15.58 -9.13
CA ALA A 19 7.62 14.97 -10.26
C ALA A 19 8.22 13.63 -9.79
N ALA A 20 8.13 12.62 -10.65
CA ALA A 20 8.60 11.28 -10.30
C ALA A 20 10.05 11.27 -9.82
N GLU A 21 10.92 12.05 -10.47
CA GLU A 21 12.33 12.10 -10.10
C GLU A 21 12.58 12.78 -8.75
N ASN A 22 11.60 13.55 -8.24
CA ASN A 22 11.71 14.21 -6.94
C ASN A 22 11.17 13.38 -5.81
N LEU A 23 10.61 12.21 -6.10
CA LEU A 23 10.05 11.32 -5.09
C LEU A 23 11.18 10.50 -4.49
N THR A 24 11.89 11.11 -3.56
CA THR A 24 13.07 10.57 -2.89
C THR A 24 12.88 10.64 -1.38
N GLY A 25 13.86 10.13 -0.63
CA GLY A 25 13.80 10.16 0.84
C GLY A 25 13.71 11.54 1.45
N SER A 26 14.02 12.60 0.68
CA SER A 26 13.92 13.99 1.16
C SER A 26 12.62 14.67 0.76
N ALA A 27 11.71 13.98 0.07
CA ALA A 27 10.43 14.56 -0.35
C ALA A 27 9.50 14.72 0.85
N ASP A 28 8.97 15.94 1.03
CA ASP A 28 8.06 16.27 2.14
C ASP A 28 6.69 16.70 1.61
N CYS A 29 5.67 16.48 2.43
CA CYS A 29 4.32 16.93 2.13
C CYS A 29 4.24 18.45 2.10
N GLY A 30 3.65 19.01 1.06
CA GLY A 30 3.46 20.46 0.95
C GLY A 30 2.52 21.05 1.99
N GLN A 31 1.67 20.21 2.61
CA GLN A 31 0.69 20.68 3.59
C GLN A 31 1.20 20.52 5.02
N CYS A 32 1.63 19.32 5.43
CA CYS A 32 2.04 19.04 6.80
C CYS A 32 3.55 19.02 7.00
N HIS A 33 4.31 19.06 5.93
CA HIS A 33 5.78 19.13 5.91
C HIS A 33 6.50 17.91 6.47
N ARG A 34 5.77 16.79 6.65
CA ARG A 34 6.37 15.51 7.06
C ARG A 34 6.82 14.73 5.84
N PRO A 35 7.75 13.77 6.01
CA PRO A 35 8.23 12.97 4.88
C PRO A 35 7.12 12.19 4.20
N LEU A 36 7.15 12.17 2.87
CA LEU A 36 6.22 11.38 2.07
C LEU A 36 6.59 9.89 2.07
N LEU A 37 7.87 9.58 2.19
CA LEU A 37 8.37 8.20 2.28
C LEU A 37 8.74 7.92 3.72
N THR A 38 8.12 6.90 4.32
CA THR A 38 8.28 6.61 5.75
C THR A 38 9.21 5.45 6.04
N GLY A 39 9.59 4.68 5.01
CA GLY A 39 10.41 3.49 5.19
C GLY A 39 9.66 2.29 5.77
N GLY A 40 8.34 2.37 5.84
CA GLY A 40 7.51 1.30 6.39
C GLY A 40 6.08 1.38 5.89
N PRO A 41 5.22 0.42 6.28
CA PRO A 41 3.82 0.45 5.89
C PRO A 41 3.06 1.54 6.64
N ILE A 42 1.96 2.00 6.03
CA ILE A 42 1.08 2.98 6.66
C ILE A 42 -0.20 2.29 7.13
N GLU A 43 -0.78 2.80 8.22
CA GLU A 43 -2.07 2.31 8.71
C GLU A 43 -3.19 3.07 8.03
N LEU A 44 -4.21 2.34 7.55
CA LEU A 44 -5.38 2.97 6.93
C LEU A 44 -6.62 2.70 7.78
N ASP A 45 -7.44 3.72 7.92
CA ASP A 45 -8.76 3.61 8.53
C ASP A 45 -9.84 3.82 7.46
N ALA A 46 -11.10 3.84 7.88
CA ALA A 46 -12.22 4.01 6.94
C ALA A 46 -12.15 5.34 6.18
N ASN A 47 -11.62 6.39 6.82
CA ASN A 47 -11.55 7.71 6.20
C ASN A 47 -10.39 7.84 5.22
N SER A 48 -9.23 7.27 5.56
CA SER A 48 -8.02 7.40 4.74
C SER A 48 -7.94 6.37 3.62
N PHE A 49 -8.70 5.27 3.72
CA PHE A 49 -8.61 4.15 2.78
C PHE A 49 -8.91 4.59 1.35
N GLU A 50 -10.06 5.21 1.12
CA GLU A 50 -10.45 5.63 -0.22
C GLU A 50 -9.49 6.66 -0.80
N ARG A 51 -9.06 7.63 -0.01
CA ARG A 51 -8.11 8.65 -0.49
C ARG A 51 -6.82 8.01 -0.99
N ASN A 52 -6.28 7.06 -0.22
CA ASN A 52 -5.05 6.38 -0.60
C ASN A 52 -5.24 5.52 -1.84
N LEU A 53 -6.36 4.80 -1.96
CA LEU A 53 -6.57 3.93 -3.10
C LEU A 53 -6.95 4.68 -4.37
N MET A 54 -7.78 5.74 -4.25
CA MET A 54 -8.32 6.42 -5.43
C MET A 54 -7.42 7.54 -5.94
N ARG A 55 -6.72 8.24 -5.06
CA ARG A 55 -5.97 9.45 -5.43
C ARG A 55 -4.47 9.23 -5.53
N HIS A 56 -3.97 8.15 -4.96
CA HIS A 56 -2.55 7.80 -5.03
C HIS A 56 -2.30 7.11 -6.37
N HIS A 57 -1.41 7.66 -7.19
CA HIS A 57 -1.19 7.16 -8.55
C HIS A 57 -0.44 5.83 -8.61
N LEU A 58 0.41 5.57 -7.62
CA LEU A 58 1.20 4.35 -7.59
C LEU A 58 0.41 3.20 -6.97
N PRO A 59 0.77 1.95 -7.26
CA PRO A 59 0.08 0.81 -6.66
C PRO A 59 0.16 0.81 -5.14
N VAL A 60 -0.88 0.31 -4.49
CA VAL A 60 -0.95 0.17 -3.04
C VAL A 60 -1.23 -1.29 -2.70
N LEU A 61 -0.34 -1.90 -1.93
CA LEU A 61 -0.51 -3.26 -1.43
C LEU A 61 -1.05 -3.18 -0.02
N VAL A 62 -2.27 -3.70 0.20
CA VAL A 62 -2.93 -3.63 1.50
C VAL A 62 -2.89 -4.99 2.17
N ASP A 63 -2.39 -5.03 3.41
CA ASP A 63 -2.44 -6.19 4.30
C ASP A 63 -3.68 -6.08 5.18
N PHE A 64 -4.66 -6.95 4.90
CA PHE A 64 -5.83 -7.10 5.77
C PHE A 64 -5.48 -8.09 6.88
N TRP A 65 -5.41 -7.61 8.12
CA TRP A 65 -4.88 -8.36 9.26
C TRP A 65 -5.73 -8.12 10.51
N ALA A 66 -5.40 -8.78 11.59
CA ALA A 66 -6.00 -8.50 12.91
C ALA A 66 -4.96 -8.75 14.00
N PRO A 67 -5.05 -8.02 15.14
CA PRO A 67 -4.06 -8.16 16.22
C PRO A 67 -4.00 -9.55 16.84
N TRP A 68 -5.11 -10.30 16.83
CA TRP A 68 -5.17 -11.65 17.39
C TRP A 68 -4.66 -12.73 16.46
N CYS A 69 -4.37 -12.40 15.23
CA CYS A 69 -4.02 -13.36 14.18
C CYS A 69 -2.52 -13.69 14.24
N GLY A 70 -2.19 -14.95 14.59
CA GLY A 70 -0.79 -15.39 14.69
C GLY A 70 0.00 -15.24 13.41
N PRO A 71 -0.47 -15.80 12.27
CA PRO A 71 0.24 -15.65 11.00
C PRO A 71 0.43 -14.19 10.57
N CYS A 72 -0.56 -13.32 10.85
CA CYS A 72 -0.45 -11.88 10.58
C CYS A 72 0.72 -11.26 11.36
N ARG A 73 0.82 -11.59 12.64
CA ARG A 73 1.88 -11.09 13.52
C ARG A 73 3.25 -11.60 13.10
N GLN A 74 3.32 -12.85 12.66
CA GLN A 74 4.58 -13.44 12.17
C GLN A 74 5.04 -12.77 10.88
N MET A 75 4.10 -12.39 10.00
CA MET A 75 4.44 -11.73 8.74
C MET A 75 4.80 -10.25 8.92
N ALA A 76 4.36 -9.60 9.99
CA ALA A 76 4.51 -8.16 10.16
C ALA A 76 5.94 -7.63 9.94
N PRO A 77 7.01 -8.25 10.48
CA PRO A 77 8.36 -7.77 10.20
C PRO A 77 8.75 -7.89 8.72
N ALA A 78 8.35 -8.97 8.06
CA ALA A 78 8.64 -9.17 6.64
C ALA A 78 7.90 -8.13 5.79
N PHE A 79 6.65 -7.83 6.14
CA PHE A 79 5.85 -6.82 5.46
C PHE A 79 6.47 -5.44 5.62
N ALA A 80 6.94 -5.11 6.83
CA ALA A 80 7.60 -3.83 7.10
C ALA A 80 8.88 -3.67 6.27
N ARG A 81 9.69 -4.73 6.18
CA ARG A 81 10.92 -4.69 5.39
C ARG A 81 10.63 -4.59 3.89
N ALA A 82 9.59 -5.29 3.43
CA ALA A 82 9.17 -5.20 2.04
C ALA A 82 8.69 -3.77 1.70
N ALA A 83 8.05 -3.10 2.64
CA ALA A 83 7.60 -1.72 2.45
C ALA A 83 8.78 -0.79 2.15
N ALA A 84 9.85 -0.90 2.93
CA ALA A 84 11.05 -0.09 2.71
C ALA A 84 11.69 -0.40 1.36
N GLU A 85 11.70 -1.66 0.97
CA GLU A 85 12.32 -2.09 -0.28
C GLU A 85 11.52 -1.65 -1.50
N LEU A 86 10.18 -1.65 -1.42
CA LEU A 86 9.29 -1.34 -2.54
C LEU A 86 9.04 0.16 -2.73
N GLU A 87 9.27 0.99 -1.69
CA GLU A 87 9.14 2.43 -1.84
C GLU A 87 10.14 2.97 -2.87
N PRO A 88 9.77 3.96 -3.64
CA PRO A 88 8.48 4.65 -3.69
C PRO A 88 7.49 4.03 -4.68
N HIS A 89 7.84 2.93 -5.34
CA HIS A 89 7.11 2.38 -6.49
C HIS A 89 5.81 1.70 -6.11
N ILE A 90 5.77 1.06 -4.95
CA ILE A 90 4.56 0.43 -4.40
C ILE A 90 4.45 0.84 -2.94
N ARG A 91 3.29 1.39 -2.57
CA ARG A 91 3.02 1.71 -1.17
C ARG A 91 2.46 0.47 -0.48
N LEU A 92 2.99 0.15 0.71
CA LEU A 92 2.43 -0.90 1.54
C LEU A 92 1.61 -0.26 2.66
N ALA A 93 0.40 -0.81 2.88
CA ALA A 93 -0.53 -0.30 3.86
C ALA A 93 -1.17 -1.46 4.61
N LYS A 94 -1.70 -1.17 5.80
CA LYS A 94 -2.33 -2.17 6.65
C LYS A 94 -3.73 -1.71 7.03
N VAL A 95 -4.68 -2.65 7.03
CA VAL A 95 -6.05 -2.43 7.52
C VAL A 95 -6.31 -3.45 8.61
N ASP A 96 -6.58 -2.96 9.83
CA ASP A 96 -6.99 -3.80 10.95
C ASP A 96 -8.46 -4.16 10.77
N THR A 97 -8.73 -5.43 10.44
CA THR A 97 -10.09 -5.88 10.17
C THR A 97 -10.96 -5.94 11.42
N GLN A 98 -10.34 -6.00 12.60
CA GLN A 98 -11.09 -5.95 13.85
C GLN A 98 -11.64 -4.54 14.11
N SER A 99 -10.85 -3.53 13.82
CA SER A 99 -11.26 -2.13 13.97
C SER A 99 -12.13 -1.65 12.82
N HIS A 100 -11.95 -2.23 11.64
CA HIS A 100 -12.64 -1.79 10.41
C HIS A 100 -13.26 -2.98 9.68
N PRO A 101 -14.24 -3.67 10.31
CA PRO A 101 -14.85 -4.85 9.69
C PRO A 101 -15.59 -4.54 8.40
N GLU A 102 -16.06 -3.31 8.23
CA GLU A 102 -16.76 -2.89 7.00
C GLU A 102 -15.84 -2.91 5.78
N LEU A 103 -14.55 -2.61 5.96
CA LEU A 103 -13.58 -2.68 4.86
C LEU A 103 -13.32 -4.13 4.47
N ALA A 104 -13.18 -5.01 5.46
CA ALA A 104 -13.01 -6.45 5.19
C ALA A 104 -14.21 -7.01 4.43
N SER A 105 -15.42 -6.63 4.82
CA SER A 105 -16.64 -7.03 4.15
C SER A 105 -16.71 -6.54 2.72
N ARG A 106 -16.37 -5.26 2.50
CA ARG A 106 -16.41 -4.64 1.18
C ARG A 106 -15.56 -5.39 0.17
N TYR A 107 -14.40 -5.89 0.60
CA TYR A 107 -13.49 -6.61 -0.29
C TYR A 107 -13.55 -8.12 -0.12
N ALA A 108 -14.58 -8.63 0.55
CA ALA A 108 -14.82 -10.06 0.73
C ALA A 108 -13.57 -10.78 1.28
N ILE A 109 -12.97 -10.20 2.32
CA ILE A 109 -11.81 -10.80 2.99
C ILE A 109 -12.32 -11.93 3.89
N ARG A 110 -12.00 -13.17 3.53
CA ARG A 110 -12.47 -14.35 4.25
C ARG A 110 -11.39 -15.02 5.09
N ALA A 111 -10.15 -14.71 4.80
CA ALA A 111 -9.01 -15.26 5.54
C ALA A 111 -8.02 -14.13 5.77
N ILE A 112 -7.26 -14.20 6.87
CA ILE A 112 -6.21 -13.23 7.18
C ILE A 112 -4.92 -13.96 7.53
N PRO A 113 -3.75 -13.40 7.14
CA PRO A 113 -3.62 -12.19 6.35
C PRO A 113 -4.04 -12.41 4.90
N THR A 114 -4.62 -11.38 4.28
CA THR A 114 -4.84 -11.36 2.84
C THR A 114 -4.22 -10.07 2.31
N LEU A 115 -3.35 -10.22 1.33
CA LEU A 115 -2.72 -9.10 0.65
C LEU A 115 -3.48 -8.81 -0.63
N VAL A 116 -3.92 -7.57 -0.80
CA VAL A 116 -4.62 -7.13 -2.01
C VAL A 116 -3.86 -5.99 -2.64
N LEU A 117 -3.48 -6.15 -3.89
CA LEU A 117 -2.79 -5.11 -4.64
C LEU A 117 -3.81 -4.29 -5.42
N PHE A 118 -3.83 -2.98 -5.14
CA PHE A 118 -4.71 -2.03 -5.80
C PHE A 118 -3.93 -1.06 -6.67
N HIS A 119 -4.56 -0.58 -7.72
CA HIS A 119 -4.03 0.53 -8.50
C HIS A 119 -5.18 1.45 -8.88
N GLN A 120 -5.16 2.66 -8.35
CA GLN A 120 -6.16 3.69 -8.58
C GLN A 120 -7.60 3.17 -8.36
N GLY A 121 -7.79 2.48 -7.25
CA GLY A 121 -9.07 1.97 -6.82
C GLY A 121 -9.45 0.60 -7.37
N ARG A 122 -8.67 0.05 -8.29
CA ARG A 122 -8.96 -1.27 -8.89
C ARG A 122 -8.11 -2.35 -8.23
N GLU A 123 -8.75 -3.46 -7.88
CA GLU A 123 -8.01 -4.63 -7.40
C GLU A 123 -7.32 -5.31 -8.58
N LEU A 124 -5.99 -5.45 -8.49
CA LEU A 124 -5.19 -6.12 -9.53
C LEU A 124 -5.00 -7.59 -9.22
N ALA A 125 -4.76 -7.93 -7.95
CA ALA A 125 -4.45 -9.29 -7.53
C ALA A 125 -4.61 -9.40 -6.04
N ARG A 126 -4.79 -10.64 -5.54
CA ARG A 126 -4.79 -10.90 -4.09
C ARG A 126 -4.14 -12.23 -3.79
N HIS A 127 -3.64 -12.34 -2.57
CA HIS A 127 -3.03 -13.55 -2.06
C HIS A 127 -3.41 -13.71 -0.59
N SER A 128 -3.96 -14.86 -0.21
CA SER A 128 -4.27 -15.18 1.18
C SER A 128 -3.18 -16.05 1.77
N GLY A 129 -2.79 -15.74 3.01
CA GLY A 129 -1.74 -16.45 3.71
C GLY A 129 -0.46 -15.64 3.83
N ALA A 130 0.37 -16.00 4.82
CA ALA A 130 1.61 -15.30 5.09
C ALA A 130 2.64 -15.56 3.99
N MET A 131 3.46 -14.54 3.72
CA MET A 131 4.57 -14.61 2.77
C MET A 131 5.85 -14.07 3.39
N SER A 132 6.98 -14.54 2.88
CA SER A 132 8.29 -13.98 3.25
C SER A 132 8.48 -12.60 2.61
N GLN A 133 9.48 -11.87 3.08
CA GLN A 133 9.83 -10.57 2.51
C GLN A 133 10.11 -10.68 1.00
N SER A 134 10.93 -11.62 0.59
CA SER A 134 11.28 -11.78 -0.83
C SER A 134 10.07 -12.16 -1.67
N ASP A 135 9.16 -12.97 -1.13
CA ASP A 135 7.95 -13.35 -1.85
C ASP A 135 6.99 -12.18 -1.98
N ILE A 136 6.85 -11.36 -0.94
CA ILE A 136 6.02 -10.15 -1.02
C ILE A 136 6.54 -9.22 -2.12
N VAL A 137 7.85 -8.96 -2.11
CA VAL A 137 8.46 -8.07 -3.09
C VAL A 137 8.28 -8.60 -4.50
N ARG A 138 8.61 -9.87 -4.71
CA ARG A 138 8.56 -10.49 -6.03
C ARG A 138 7.14 -10.56 -6.58
N TRP A 139 6.21 -11.00 -5.75
CA TRP A 139 4.80 -11.12 -6.14
C TRP A 139 4.21 -9.74 -6.49
N SER A 140 4.49 -8.74 -5.67
CA SER A 140 3.97 -7.38 -5.87
C SER A 140 4.48 -6.78 -7.17
N GLN A 141 5.79 -6.92 -7.43
CA GLN A 141 6.40 -6.41 -8.66
C GLN A 141 5.86 -7.12 -9.89
N MET A 142 5.71 -8.44 -9.81
CA MET A 142 5.20 -9.25 -10.91
C MET A 142 3.76 -8.88 -11.25
N GLN A 143 2.88 -8.76 -10.25
CA GLN A 143 1.48 -8.42 -10.47
C GLN A 143 1.32 -7.00 -10.99
N SER A 144 2.12 -6.07 -10.49
CA SER A 144 2.11 -4.68 -10.95
C SER A 144 2.56 -4.58 -12.42
N THR A 145 3.60 -5.31 -12.80
CA THR A 145 4.11 -5.35 -14.18
C THR A 145 3.09 -5.96 -15.14
N ARG A 146 2.47 -7.08 -14.72
CA ARG A 146 1.45 -7.75 -15.56
C ARG A 146 0.26 -6.83 -15.81
N ALA A 147 -0.19 -6.09 -14.78
CA ALA A 147 -1.30 -5.17 -14.92
C ALA A 147 -0.96 -4.02 -15.89
N SER A 148 0.27 -3.49 -15.84
CA SER A 148 0.72 -2.47 -16.76
C SER A 148 0.71 -2.96 -18.21
N HIS A 149 1.15 -4.20 -18.44
CA HIS A 149 1.14 -4.79 -19.78
C HIS A 149 -0.29 -5.04 -20.28
N ALA A 150 -1.18 -5.47 -19.38
CA ALA A 150 -2.57 -5.73 -19.76
C ALA A 150 -3.31 -4.43 -20.10
N ALA A 151 -2.90 -3.30 -19.53
CA ALA A 151 -3.53 -2.00 -19.75
C ALA A 151 -3.07 -1.31 -21.04
N SER A 152 -1.97 -1.78 -21.63
CA SER A 152 -1.40 -1.16 -22.83
C SER A 152 -1.97 -1.69 -24.14
#